data_2a7825deaf5572dc5cab535de1768ad0
#
_entry.id   2a7825deaf5572dc5cab535de1768ad0
#
_cell.length_a   1.000
_cell.length_b   1.000
_cell.length_c   1.000
_cell.angle_alpha   90.00
_cell.angle_beta   90.00
_cell.angle_gamma   90.00
#
_symmetry.space_group_name_H-M   'P 1'
#
loop_
_entity.id
_entity.type
_entity.pdbx_description
1 polymer ?
#
loop_
_entity_poly.entity_id
_entity_poly.type
_entity_poly.pdbx_seq_one_letter_code
_entity_poly.pdbx_strand_id
1 'polypeptide(L)'
;RDIRKNDYFKIVYDKFFDENGEFVKSGPIFYAHMSVNGREITLYKFGNDKNYGYFDINGKSVEKALMKTPINGARLSSSFGMRKHPILGFTKMHKGTDFAAKSGTPIMASGSGTIVSAKWCGGGGNCIKIKHNSTYTTIYAHMKSFARGIKKSKKVKQGQIIGYVGST
;
A
#
# COMPACT_ATOMS: atom_id res chain seq x y z
N ARG A 1 11.02 6.61 9.56
CA ARG A 1 11.67 6.65 10.89
C ARG A 1 12.89 5.77 10.81
N ASP A 2 14.04 6.29 11.21
CA ASP A 2 15.31 5.61 11.06
C ASP A 2 15.49 4.56 12.15
N ILE A 3 16.13 3.43 11.79
CA ILE A 3 16.54 2.38 12.72
C ILE A 3 17.71 2.92 13.55
N ARG A 4 17.69 2.73 14.86
CA ARG A 4 18.70 3.18 15.81
C ARG A 4 19.63 2.04 16.23
N LYS A 5 20.79 2.36 16.79
CA LYS A 5 21.83 1.41 17.19
C LYS A 5 21.35 0.25 18.09
N ASN A 6 20.34 0.49 18.92
CA ASN A 6 19.80 -0.53 19.86
C ASN A 6 18.50 -1.16 19.38
N ASP A 7 18.02 -0.81 18.18
CA ASP A 7 16.88 -1.46 17.61
C ASP A 7 17.28 -2.84 17.09
N TYR A 8 16.39 -3.81 17.25
CA TYR A 8 16.63 -5.17 16.77
C TYR A 8 15.33 -5.78 16.24
N PHE A 9 15.48 -6.83 15.45
CA PHE A 9 14.36 -7.64 15.02
C PHE A 9 14.72 -9.13 15.05
N LYS A 10 13.71 -9.97 15.24
CA LYS A 10 13.77 -11.43 15.13
C LYS A 10 12.67 -11.86 14.19
N ILE A 11 12.98 -12.74 13.25
CA ILE A 11 11.99 -13.30 12.31
C ILE A 11 12.13 -14.82 12.27
N VAL A 12 11.00 -15.50 12.13
CA VAL A 12 10.92 -16.94 11.83
C VAL A 12 10.26 -17.08 10.47
N TYR A 13 10.94 -17.74 9.56
CA TYR A 13 10.48 -17.93 8.18
C TYR A 13 11.05 -19.21 7.59
N ASP A 14 10.39 -19.75 6.57
CA ASP A 14 10.91 -20.88 5.82
C ASP A 14 12.03 -20.48 4.88
N LYS A 15 13.01 -21.37 4.73
CA LYS A 15 13.99 -21.35 3.63
C LYS A 15 13.81 -22.59 2.79
N PHE A 16 13.77 -22.42 1.49
CA PHE A 16 13.71 -23.52 0.54
C PHE A 16 15.07 -23.69 -0.12
N PHE A 17 15.52 -24.94 -0.16
CA PHE A 17 16.77 -25.36 -0.77
C PHE A 17 16.46 -26.37 -1.88
N ASP A 18 17.32 -26.47 -2.88
CA ASP A 18 17.24 -27.51 -3.90
C ASP A 18 17.83 -28.86 -3.41
N GLU A 19 17.87 -29.84 -4.30
CA GLU A 19 18.40 -31.19 -4.03
C GLU A 19 19.90 -31.19 -3.69
N ASN A 20 20.63 -30.14 -4.09
CA ASN A 20 22.07 -29.97 -3.81
C ASN A 20 22.33 -29.19 -2.52
N GLY A 21 21.26 -28.73 -1.82
CA GLY A 21 21.38 -27.90 -0.64
C GLY A 21 21.60 -26.42 -0.90
N GLU A 22 21.44 -25.96 -2.16
CA GLU A 22 21.57 -24.56 -2.53
C GLU A 22 20.27 -23.79 -2.23
N PHE A 23 20.43 -22.57 -1.71
CA PHE A 23 19.30 -21.70 -1.37
C PHE A 23 18.52 -21.26 -2.62
N VAL A 24 17.24 -21.60 -2.67
CA VAL A 24 16.34 -21.25 -3.79
C VAL A 24 15.54 -19.99 -3.49
N LYS A 25 14.85 -19.92 -2.35
CA LYS A 25 13.97 -18.80 -1.98
C LYS A 25 13.62 -18.79 -0.50
N SER A 26 13.22 -17.62 -0.01
CA SER A 26 12.56 -17.48 1.29
C SER A 26 11.07 -17.77 1.18
N GLY A 27 10.52 -18.40 2.19
CA GLY A 27 9.09 -18.62 2.36
C GLY A 27 8.42 -17.49 3.15
N PRO A 28 7.19 -17.71 3.61
CA PRO A 28 6.46 -16.74 4.41
C PRO A 28 7.11 -16.54 5.78
N ILE A 29 6.98 -15.35 6.33
CA ILE A 29 7.34 -15.06 7.71
C ILE A 29 6.19 -15.56 8.60
N PHE A 30 6.47 -16.40 9.59
CA PHE A 30 5.48 -16.89 10.57
C PHE A 30 5.40 -16.04 11.83
N TYR A 31 6.54 -15.48 12.21
CA TYR A 31 6.69 -14.65 13.39
C TYR A 31 7.66 -13.53 13.11
N ALA A 32 7.33 -12.34 13.58
CA ALA A 32 8.22 -11.19 13.57
C ALA A 32 8.12 -10.47 14.91
N HIS A 33 9.27 -10.18 15.51
CA HIS A 33 9.39 -9.35 16.70
C HIS A 33 10.38 -8.22 16.41
N MET A 34 10.01 -7.02 16.75
CA MET A 34 10.83 -5.82 16.52
C MET A 34 10.81 -4.95 17.76
N SER A 35 11.99 -4.52 18.18
CA SER A 35 12.17 -3.43 19.14
C SER A 35 12.63 -2.21 18.36
N VAL A 36 11.78 -1.19 18.26
CA VAL A 36 12.07 0.03 17.51
C VAL A 36 11.80 1.24 18.41
N ASN A 37 12.85 1.97 18.74
CA ASN A 37 12.76 3.15 19.58
C ASN A 37 12.05 2.90 20.93
N GLY A 38 12.38 1.77 21.58
CA GLY A 38 11.80 1.34 22.86
C GLY A 38 10.36 0.82 22.76
N ARG A 39 9.83 0.61 21.56
CA ARG A 39 8.51 -0.01 21.34
C ARG A 39 8.67 -1.42 20.83
N GLU A 40 8.04 -2.35 21.52
CA GLU A 40 7.98 -3.75 21.13
C GLU A 40 6.76 -3.97 20.21
N ILE A 41 7.02 -4.66 19.09
CA ILE A 41 5.99 -5.05 18.13
C ILE A 41 6.18 -6.53 17.88
N THR A 42 5.17 -7.33 18.16
CA THR A 42 5.18 -8.77 17.91
C THR A 42 4.02 -9.13 16.99
N LEU A 43 4.32 -9.88 15.94
CA LEU A 43 3.37 -10.27 14.91
C LEU A 43 3.42 -11.77 14.68
N TYR A 44 2.27 -12.37 14.53
CA TYR A 44 2.08 -13.79 14.22
C TYR A 44 1.31 -13.94 12.90
N LYS A 45 1.77 -14.80 12.02
CA LYS A 45 1.00 -15.24 10.85
C LYS A 45 -0.09 -16.21 11.32
N PHE A 46 -1.33 -15.93 10.96
CA PHE A 46 -2.46 -16.80 11.22
C PHE A 46 -3.28 -17.00 9.93
N GLY A 47 -3.65 -18.25 9.66
CA GLY A 47 -4.39 -18.65 8.46
C GLY A 47 -3.65 -19.71 7.64
N ASN A 48 -4.22 -20.08 6.49
CA ASN A 48 -3.63 -21.04 5.55
C ASN A 48 -2.85 -20.32 4.43
N ASP A 49 -2.14 -21.08 3.57
CA ASP A 49 -1.27 -20.52 2.52
C ASP A 49 -1.97 -19.62 1.50
N LYS A 50 -3.26 -19.77 1.33
CA LYS A 50 -4.06 -18.96 0.38
C LYS A 50 -4.71 -17.75 1.05
N ASN A 51 -4.99 -17.86 2.34
CA ASN A 51 -5.72 -16.84 3.10
C ASN A 51 -5.16 -16.72 4.52
N TYR A 52 -4.18 -15.83 4.70
CA TYR A 52 -3.54 -15.56 5.99
C TYR A 52 -3.47 -14.06 6.26
N GLY A 53 -3.35 -13.69 7.51
CA GLY A 53 -3.08 -12.33 7.98
C GLY A 53 -2.03 -12.34 9.08
N TYR A 54 -1.58 -11.14 9.45
CA TYR A 54 -0.70 -10.93 10.58
C TYR A 54 -1.45 -10.27 11.72
N PHE A 55 -1.24 -10.77 12.92
CA PHE A 55 -1.95 -10.36 14.11
C PHE A 55 -0.97 -10.07 15.25
N ASP A 56 -1.30 -9.12 16.12
CA ASP A 56 -0.57 -8.88 17.35
C ASP A 56 -0.89 -9.95 18.41
N ILE A 57 -0.22 -9.86 19.57
CA ILE A 57 -0.40 -10.79 20.71
C ILE A 57 -1.85 -10.84 21.22
N ASN A 58 -2.65 -9.81 20.96
CA ASN A 58 -4.05 -9.73 21.36
C ASN A 58 -5.01 -10.22 20.26
N GLY A 59 -4.48 -10.78 19.17
CA GLY A 59 -5.28 -11.22 18.01
C GLY A 59 -5.81 -10.07 17.16
N LYS A 60 -5.32 -8.86 17.33
CA LYS A 60 -5.71 -7.72 16.50
C LYS A 60 -4.91 -7.71 15.20
N SER A 61 -5.60 -7.70 14.06
CA SER A 61 -4.95 -7.58 12.75
C SER A 61 -4.12 -6.30 12.65
N VAL A 62 -2.88 -6.44 12.19
CA VAL A 62 -2.01 -5.31 11.90
C VAL A 62 -2.25 -4.71 10.53
N GLU A 63 -3.01 -5.37 9.68
CA GLU A 63 -3.52 -4.77 8.46
C GLU A 63 -4.45 -3.62 8.81
N LYS A 64 -3.94 -2.41 8.65
CA LYS A 64 -4.82 -1.22 8.71
C LYS A 64 -5.80 -1.36 7.56
N ALA A 65 -7.06 -1.00 7.81
CA ALA A 65 -8.09 -1.00 6.77
C ALA A 65 -7.61 -0.26 5.50
N LEU A 66 -6.83 0.80 5.66
CA LEU A 66 -6.22 1.55 4.56
C LEU A 66 -4.84 2.11 4.96
N MET A 67 -3.86 1.98 4.08
CA MET A 67 -2.56 2.66 4.18
C MET A 67 -2.76 4.16 3.96
N LYS A 68 -2.14 4.97 4.82
CA LYS A 68 -2.17 6.45 4.67
C LYS A 68 -1.39 6.96 3.47
N THR A 69 -0.27 6.30 3.14
CA THR A 69 0.63 6.71 2.06
C THR A 69 0.85 5.53 1.10
N PRO A 70 0.15 5.51 -0.05
CA PRO A 70 0.23 4.41 -1.02
C PRO A 70 1.41 4.54 -1.99
N ILE A 71 2.37 5.42 -1.72
CA ILE A 71 3.55 5.69 -2.55
C ILE A 71 4.76 5.81 -1.64
N ASN A 72 5.75 4.93 -1.79
CA ASN A 72 6.97 4.99 -1.00
C ASN A 72 7.78 6.26 -1.33
N GLY A 73 8.29 6.93 -0.31
CA GLY A 73 9.11 8.12 -0.46
C GLY A 73 8.38 9.37 -0.95
N ALA A 74 7.05 9.31 -1.11
CA ALA A 74 6.27 10.47 -1.53
C ALA A 74 6.11 11.50 -0.41
N ARG A 75 6.21 12.78 -0.77
CA ARG A 75 5.90 13.90 0.11
C ARG A 75 4.41 14.25 0.00
N LEU A 76 3.74 14.42 1.12
CA LEU A 76 2.39 15.03 1.14
C LEU A 76 2.50 16.47 0.63
N SER A 77 1.91 16.75 -0.53
CA SER A 77 1.94 18.08 -1.16
C SER A 77 0.67 18.89 -0.92
N SER A 78 -0.49 18.22 -0.78
CA SER A 78 -1.75 18.89 -0.43
C SER A 78 -2.69 17.93 0.28
N SER A 79 -3.31 18.41 1.36
CA SER A 79 -4.29 17.64 2.13
C SER A 79 -5.73 17.81 1.60
N PHE A 80 -6.61 16.93 2.03
CA PHE A 80 -8.06 17.08 1.87
C PHE A 80 -8.56 18.33 2.59
N GLY A 81 -9.52 19.05 1.99
CA GLY A 81 -10.17 20.21 2.61
C GLY A 81 -10.31 21.42 1.70
N MET A 82 -10.83 22.47 2.27
CA MET A 82 -10.96 23.76 1.57
C MET A 82 -9.58 24.40 1.35
N ARG A 83 -9.26 24.74 0.11
CA ARG A 83 -8.00 25.42 -0.23
C ARG A 83 -8.18 26.37 -1.40
N LYS A 84 -7.33 27.40 -1.48
CA LYS A 84 -7.24 28.23 -2.67
C LYS A 84 -6.77 27.38 -3.85
N HIS A 85 -7.54 27.37 -4.92
CA HIS A 85 -7.20 26.58 -6.11
C HIS A 85 -5.95 27.17 -6.77
N PRO A 86 -4.88 26.38 -7.03
CA PRO A 86 -3.59 26.90 -7.48
C PRO A 86 -3.64 27.61 -8.83
N ILE A 87 -4.59 27.25 -9.71
CA ILE A 87 -4.74 27.85 -11.05
C ILE A 87 -5.87 28.86 -11.07
N LEU A 88 -7.02 28.54 -10.47
CA LEU A 88 -8.24 29.34 -10.57
C LEU A 88 -8.34 30.44 -9.53
N GLY A 89 -7.50 30.45 -8.51
CA GLY A 89 -7.41 31.51 -7.51
C GLY A 89 -8.52 31.58 -6.47
N PHE A 90 -9.66 30.93 -6.66
CA PHE A 90 -10.76 30.91 -5.70
C PHE A 90 -10.67 29.71 -4.76
N THR A 91 -11.33 29.80 -3.60
CA THR A 91 -11.37 28.72 -2.62
C THR A 91 -12.25 27.58 -3.12
N LYS A 92 -11.68 26.36 -3.18
CA LYS A 92 -12.37 25.17 -3.64
C LYS A 92 -12.07 23.98 -2.73
N MET A 93 -13.07 23.12 -2.57
CA MET A 93 -12.91 21.87 -1.83
C MET A 93 -12.00 20.89 -2.58
N HIS A 94 -10.87 20.55 -1.98
CA HIS A 94 -9.99 19.48 -2.43
C HIS A 94 -10.49 18.14 -1.89
N LYS A 95 -11.03 17.29 -2.77
CA LYS A 95 -11.69 16.01 -2.40
C LYS A 95 -10.72 14.85 -2.25
N GLY A 96 -9.42 15.11 -2.21
CA GLY A 96 -8.40 14.07 -2.11
C GLY A 96 -7.17 14.53 -1.34
N THR A 97 -6.16 13.69 -1.32
CA THR A 97 -4.84 13.96 -0.77
C THR A 97 -3.82 13.84 -1.89
N ASP A 98 -3.02 14.89 -2.12
CA ASP A 98 -2.00 14.87 -3.16
C ASP A 98 -0.65 14.45 -2.58
N PHE A 99 -0.03 13.49 -3.25
CA PHE A 99 1.32 13.02 -2.97
C PHE A 99 2.26 13.38 -4.13
N ALA A 100 3.29 14.14 -3.86
CA ALA A 100 4.33 14.46 -4.85
C ALA A 100 5.38 13.37 -4.87
N ALA A 101 5.57 12.78 -6.05
CA ALA A 101 6.61 11.79 -6.33
C ALA A 101 7.06 11.89 -7.79
N LYS A 102 8.23 11.35 -8.13
CA LYS A 102 8.73 11.33 -9.50
C LYS A 102 7.80 10.50 -10.41
N SER A 103 7.59 10.97 -11.65
CA SER A 103 6.85 10.18 -12.65
C SER A 103 7.45 8.78 -12.81
N GLY A 104 6.60 7.76 -12.85
CA GLY A 104 7.01 6.36 -12.87
C GLY A 104 7.19 5.71 -11.50
N THR A 105 7.11 6.47 -10.39
CA THR A 105 7.13 5.87 -9.04
C THR A 105 5.95 4.92 -8.87
N PRO A 106 6.16 3.70 -8.30
CA PRO A 106 5.07 2.76 -8.08
C PRO A 106 4.00 3.29 -7.12
N ILE A 107 2.74 3.07 -7.49
CA ILE A 107 1.56 3.34 -6.66
C ILE A 107 1.01 2.01 -6.17
N MET A 108 0.77 1.90 -4.87
CA MET A 108 0.27 0.69 -4.22
C MET A 108 -1.21 0.83 -3.86
N ALA A 109 -1.93 -0.29 -3.82
CA ALA A 109 -3.27 -0.34 -3.26
C ALA A 109 -3.23 -0.02 -1.76
N SER A 110 -3.97 0.97 -1.31
CA SER A 110 -4.04 1.36 0.11
C SER A 110 -4.65 0.28 1.00
N GLY A 111 -5.44 -0.62 0.43
CA GLY A 111 -6.05 -1.76 1.10
C GLY A 111 -6.34 -2.89 0.13
N SER A 112 -6.54 -4.09 0.67
CA SER A 112 -7.04 -5.22 -0.10
C SER A 112 -8.46 -4.94 -0.61
N GLY A 113 -8.81 -5.39 -1.81
CA GLY A 113 -10.13 -5.12 -2.39
C GLY A 113 -10.26 -5.54 -3.84
N THR A 114 -11.33 -5.08 -4.48
CA THR A 114 -11.63 -5.38 -5.88
C THR A 114 -11.62 -4.09 -6.70
N ILE A 115 -10.93 -4.09 -7.83
CA ILE A 115 -10.92 -2.97 -8.77
C ILE A 115 -12.31 -2.87 -9.42
N VAL A 116 -13.01 -1.78 -9.15
CA VAL A 116 -14.32 -1.50 -9.77
C VAL A 116 -14.19 -0.67 -11.06
N SER A 117 -13.09 0.05 -11.22
CA SER A 117 -12.78 0.81 -12.43
C SER A 117 -11.26 0.97 -12.59
N ALA A 118 -10.77 0.83 -13.83
CA ALA A 118 -9.42 1.17 -14.25
C ALA A 118 -9.51 1.74 -15.66
N LYS A 119 -9.57 3.07 -15.78
CA LYS A 119 -9.77 3.78 -17.06
C LYS A 119 -9.44 5.26 -16.93
N TRP A 120 -9.47 5.98 -18.04
CA TRP A 120 -9.43 7.44 -18.05
C TRP A 120 -10.65 8.03 -17.34
N CYS A 121 -10.47 9.04 -16.49
CA CYS A 121 -11.51 9.67 -15.69
C CYS A 121 -11.53 11.22 -15.82
N GLY A 122 -11.36 11.72 -17.03
CA GLY A 122 -11.38 13.15 -17.33
C GLY A 122 -10.19 13.89 -16.72
N GLY A 123 -10.41 14.97 -15.96
CA GLY A 123 -9.36 15.76 -15.32
C GLY A 123 -8.46 14.99 -14.35
N GLY A 124 -8.84 13.80 -13.92
CA GLY A 124 -8.00 12.92 -13.10
C GLY A 124 -7.05 12.01 -13.91
N GLY A 125 -7.07 12.11 -15.24
CA GLY A 125 -6.22 11.28 -16.10
C GLY A 125 -6.54 9.78 -15.98
N ASN A 126 -5.52 8.93 -16.05
CA ASN A 126 -5.69 7.52 -15.75
C ASN A 126 -6.02 7.30 -14.28
N CYS A 127 -7.13 6.62 -14.01
CA CYS A 127 -7.64 6.40 -12.67
C CYS A 127 -7.93 4.93 -12.37
N ILE A 128 -7.67 4.54 -11.12
CA ILE A 128 -8.14 3.27 -10.57
C ILE A 128 -9.07 3.55 -9.39
N LYS A 129 -10.17 2.80 -9.31
CA LYS A 129 -11.08 2.81 -8.17
C LYS A 129 -11.14 1.40 -7.58
N ILE A 130 -10.84 1.27 -6.27
CA ILE A 130 -10.82 0.00 -5.54
C ILE A 130 -11.88 0.04 -4.46
N LYS A 131 -12.81 -0.91 -4.48
CA LYS A 131 -13.78 -1.17 -3.41
C LYS A 131 -13.15 -2.14 -2.42
N HIS A 132 -12.97 -1.70 -1.18
CA HIS A 132 -12.35 -2.50 -0.11
C HIS A 132 -13.40 -3.29 0.67
N ASN A 133 -14.51 -2.65 1.01
CA ASN A 133 -15.66 -3.24 1.71
C ASN A 133 -16.92 -2.42 1.41
N SER A 134 -17.97 -2.59 2.21
CA SER A 134 -19.22 -1.82 2.07
C SER A 134 -19.04 -0.32 2.34
N THR A 135 -18.06 0.06 3.16
CA THR A 135 -17.84 1.43 3.64
C THR A 135 -16.76 2.16 2.85
N TYR A 136 -15.65 1.49 2.50
CA TYR A 136 -14.46 2.13 1.96
C TYR A 136 -14.21 1.82 0.49
N THR A 137 -14.01 2.89 -0.26
CA THR A 137 -13.54 2.85 -1.66
C THR A 137 -12.42 3.89 -1.81
N THR A 138 -11.29 3.50 -2.41
CA THR A 138 -10.20 4.44 -2.74
C THR A 138 -10.14 4.73 -4.23
N ILE A 139 -9.70 5.94 -4.57
CA ILE A 139 -9.50 6.39 -5.95
C ILE A 139 -8.05 6.85 -6.06
N TYR A 140 -7.37 6.38 -7.11
CA TYR A 140 -6.01 6.78 -7.49
C TYR A 140 -6.11 7.47 -8.84
N ALA A 141 -5.65 8.69 -8.92
CA ALA A 141 -5.73 9.52 -10.12
C ALA A 141 -4.35 9.98 -10.59
N HIS A 142 -4.28 10.65 -11.72
CA HIS A 142 -3.07 11.19 -12.32
C HIS A 142 -1.98 10.13 -12.56
N MET A 143 -2.40 8.91 -12.90
CA MET A 143 -1.48 7.80 -13.15
C MET A 143 -0.91 7.87 -14.57
N LYS A 144 0.39 7.59 -14.72
CA LYS A 144 1.04 7.41 -16.02
C LYS A 144 0.49 6.18 -16.73
N SER A 145 0.40 5.07 -16.00
CA SER A 145 -0.09 3.79 -16.54
C SER A 145 -0.53 2.87 -15.41
N PHE A 146 -1.31 1.86 -15.76
CA PHE A 146 -1.66 0.76 -14.86
C PHE A 146 -0.57 -0.30 -14.86
N ALA A 147 -0.37 -1.02 -13.76
CA ALA A 147 0.53 -2.15 -13.70
C ALA A 147 -0.04 -3.34 -14.49
N ARG A 148 0.84 -4.26 -14.90
CA ARG A 148 0.47 -5.44 -15.71
C ARG A 148 -0.65 -6.24 -15.02
N GLY A 149 -1.71 -6.56 -15.75
CA GLY A 149 -2.85 -7.34 -15.27
C GLY A 149 -3.84 -6.58 -14.38
N ILE A 150 -3.66 -5.28 -14.18
CA ILE A 150 -4.59 -4.41 -13.46
C ILE A 150 -5.73 -4.00 -14.38
N LYS A 151 -6.94 -4.51 -14.08
CA LYS A 151 -8.17 -4.26 -14.82
C LYS A 151 -9.39 -4.38 -13.91
N LYS A 152 -10.56 -3.91 -14.37
CA LYS A 152 -11.84 -4.08 -13.67
C LYS A 152 -12.05 -5.54 -13.23
N SER A 153 -12.63 -5.74 -12.06
CA SER A 153 -12.91 -7.02 -11.40
C SER A 153 -11.67 -7.77 -10.87
N LYS A 154 -10.45 -7.25 -11.05
CA LYS A 154 -9.25 -7.84 -10.45
C LYS A 154 -9.25 -7.63 -8.94
N LYS A 155 -9.02 -8.68 -8.15
CA LYS A 155 -8.70 -8.59 -6.71
C LYS A 155 -7.25 -8.18 -6.53
N VAL A 156 -7.02 -7.27 -5.60
CA VAL A 156 -5.69 -6.78 -5.21
C VAL A 156 -5.50 -6.88 -3.71
N LYS A 157 -4.27 -7.06 -3.28
CA LYS A 157 -3.88 -7.04 -1.85
C LYS A 157 -3.39 -5.64 -1.47
N GLN A 158 -3.49 -5.29 -0.18
CA GLN A 158 -2.85 -4.08 0.36
C GLN A 158 -1.35 -4.10 0.04
N GLY A 159 -0.79 -2.96 -0.37
CA GLY A 159 0.61 -2.84 -0.79
C GLY A 159 0.92 -3.36 -2.20
N GLN A 160 -0.02 -4.00 -2.90
CA GLN A 160 0.20 -4.44 -4.27
C GLN A 160 0.35 -3.25 -5.21
N ILE A 161 1.37 -3.27 -6.09
CA ILE A 161 1.55 -2.25 -7.12
C ILE A 161 0.38 -2.33 -8.10
N ILE A 162 -0.32 -1.21 -8.29
CA ILE A 162 -1.48 -1.07 -9.17
C ILE A 162 -1.20 -0.18 -10.38
N GLY A 163 -0.15 0.62 -10.35
CA GLY A 163 0.27 1.48 -11.44
C GLY A 163 1.39 2.42 -11.05
N TYR A 164 1.57 3.47 -11.80
CA TYR A 164 2.73 4.36 -11.71
C TYR A 164 2.32 5.82 -11.76
N VAL A 165 3.03 6.67 -11.03
CA VAL A 165 2.80 8.13 -10.97
C VAL A 165 2.97 8.75 -12.35
N GLY A 166 2.04 9.59 -12.75
CA GLY A 166 2.07 10.41 -13.95
C GLY A 166 2.37 11.88 -13.68
N SER A 167 2.11 12.70 -14.67
CA SER A 167 2.32 14.17 -14.65
C SER A 167 1.06 14.95 -15.04
N THR A 168 -0.12 14.30 -15.06
CA THR A 168 -1.40 14.94 -15.43
C THR A 168 -2.05 15.61 -14.25
#